data_6437a73f922ca72b917b0a1cae0c9626
#
_entry.id   6437a73f922ca72b917b0a1cae0c9626
#
_cell.length_a   1.000
_cell.length_b   1.000
_cell.length_c   1.000
_cell.angle_alpha   90.00
_cell.angle_beta   90.00
_cell.angle_gamma   90.00
#
_symmetry.space_group_name_H-M   'P 1'
#
loop_
_entity.id
_entity.type
_entity.pdbx_description
1 polymer ?
#
loop_
_entity_poly.entity_id
_entity_poly.type
_entity_poly.pdbx_seq_one_letter_code
_entity_poly.pdbx_strand_id
1 'polypeptide(L)'
;MSNFKEDHEAFKMKPSISFIIPALNEEQNLATVVKEVLGVLDDLFRAYEILIFDDGSNDATGEVADRLAEENENIRVIHNGANRGFGYNYREGVRLSKYDYIIMVPGDNEVPGSSIKAILSRLGSADIIIPYMINKEVRSLFRRIISRTTIICVNLSFGLNVRYYNGPVLHKSEIIKSISLTTDSFAYQIEALVRLLKSGYSYTEVGFNIQIRVYGKTKTFRLKNVINVITTLFRLCREINFNR
;
A
#
# COMPACT_ATOMS: atom_id res chain seq x y z
N MET A 1 10.84 -34.49 22.10
CA MET A 1 11.56 -33.21 22.37
C MET A 1 12.20 -32.58 21.12
N SER A 2 12.49 -33.33 20.03
CA SER A 2 13.03 -32.77 18.77
C SER A 2 12.01 -31.91 18.01
N ASN A 3 10.77 -32.35 17.85
CA ASN A 3 9.75 -31.63 17.07
C ASN A 3 9.43 -30.22 17.64
N PHE A 4 9.41 -30.09 18.97
CA PHE A 4 9.15 -28.77 19.60
C PHE A 4 10.25 -27.72 19.36
N LYS A 5 11.51 -28.15 19.20
CA LYS A 5 12.61 -27.22 18.87
C LYS A 5 12.61 -26.85 17.40
N GLU A 6 12.33 -27.81 16.50
CA GLU A 6 12.25 -27.57 15.05
C GLU A 6 11.04 -26.66 14.72
N ASP A 7 9.88 -26.87 15.34
CA ASP A 7 8.71 -26.00 15.19
C ASP A 7 8.96 -24.59 15.73
N HIS A 8 9.72 -24.45 16.82
CA HIS A 8 10.04 -23.14 17.40
C HIS A 8 11.10 -22.38 16.58
N GLU A 9 12.06 -23.06 15.97
CA GLU A 9 13.04 -22.47 15.04
C GLU A 9 12.36 -22.11 13.72
N ALA A 10 11.51 -22.95 13.16
CA ALA A 10 10.72 -22.67 11.96
C ALA A 10 9.80 -21.46 12.17
N PHE A 11 9.18 -21.31 13.36
CA PHE A 11 8.36 -20.16 13.71
C PHE A 11 9.18 -18.86 13.82
N LYS A 12 10.41 -18.92 14.35
CA LYS A 12 11.32 -17.75 14.41
C LYS A 12 11.81 -17.32 13.02
N MET A 13 11.81 -18.22 12.03
CA MET A 13 12.19 -17.91 10.64
C MET A 13 11.05 -17.31 9.81
N LYS A 14 9.79 -17.39 10.28
CA LYS A 14 8.66 -16.75 9.58
C LYS A 14 8.80 -15.23 9.61
N PRO A 15 8.49 -14.52 8.51
CA PRO A 15 8.53 -13.06 8.49
C PRO A 15 7.44 -12.44 9.36
N SER A 16 7.56 -11.14 9.60
CA SER A 16 6.53 -10.31 10.22
C SER A 16 6.08 -9.20 9.29
N ILE A 17 4.84 -8.69 9.44
CA ILE A 17 4.27 -7.73 8.49
C ILE A 17 3.44 -6.65 9.16
N SER A 18 3.58 -5.42 8.67
CA SER A 18 2.75 -4.27 9.02
C SER A 18 1.83 -3.91 7.86
N PHE A 19 0.52 -3.92 8.12
CA PHE A 19 -0.49 -3.41 7.18
C PHE A 19 -0.81 -1.96 7.52
N ILE A 20 -0.84 -1.10 6.52
CA ILE A 20 -1.30 0.29 6.63
C ILE A 20 -2.65 0.38 5.93
N ILE A 21 -3.70 0.78 6.64
CA ILE A 21 -5.06 0.90 6.10
C ILE A 21 -5.54 2.34 6.25
N PRO A 22 -5.34 3.20 5.23
CA PRO A 22 -5.95 4.53 5.22
C PRO A 22 -7.43 4.43 4.89
N ALA A 23 -8.26 5.10 5.69
CA ALA A 23 -9.71 5.15 5.54
C ALA A 23 -10.19 6.61 5.62
N LEU A 24 -11.12 7.01 4.75
CA LEU A 24 -11.78 8.30 4.77
C LEU A 24 -13.24 8.16 4.33
N ASN A 25 -14.16 8.20 5.25
CA ASN A 25 -15.58 7.92 5.04
C ASN A 25 -15.80 6.53 4.43
N GLU A 26 -15.35 5.51 5.15
CA GLU A 26 -15.37 4.10 4.77
C GLU A 26 -16.06 3.22 5.85
N GLU A 27 -17.01 3.79 6.61
CA GLU A 27 -17.72 3.08 7.68
C GLU A 27 -18.31 1.73 7.28
N GLN A 28 -18.74 1.61 6.01
CA GLN A 28 -19.36 0.40 5.45
C GLN A 28 -18.34 -0.60 4.86
N ASN A 29 -17.11 -0.17 4.62
CA ASN A 29 -16.08 -0.97 3.97
C ASN A 29 -15.00 -1.46 4.93
N LEU A 30 -14.64 -0.65 5.93
CA LEU A 30 -13.44 -0.83 6.74
C LEU A 30 -13.39 -2.19 7.46
N ALA A 31 -14.48 -2.61 8.09
CA ALA A 31 -14.54 -3.90 8.78
C ALA A 31 -14.33 -5.08 7.83
N THR A 32 -14.86 -4.99 6.59
CA THR A 32 -14.64 -6.00 5.56
C THR A 32 -13.18 -6.05 5.14
N VAL A 33 -12.52 -4.90 4.94
CA VAL A 33 -11.10 -4.84 4.58
C VAL A 33 -10.22 -5.47 5.67
N VAL A 34 -10.48 -5.14 6.94
CA VAL A 34 -9.75 -5.74 8.06
C VAL A 34 -9.95 -7.26 8.11
N LYS A 35 -11.18 -7.73 7.91
CA LYS A 35 -11.48 -9.17 7.84
C LYS A 35 -10.74 -9.86 6.68
N GLU A 36 -10.70 -9.24 5.49
CA GLU A 36 -9.95 -9.76 4.32
C GLU A 36 -8.44 -9.82 4.62
N VAL A 37 -7.88 -8.81 5.28
CA VAL A 37 -6.47 -8.79 5.71
C VAL A 37 -6.20 -9.89 6.74
N LEU A 38 -7.02 -10.02 7.77
CA LEU A 38 -6.87 -11.07 8.79
C LEU A 38 -6.99 -12.48 8.18
N GLY A 39 -7.91 -12.65 7.22
CA GLY A 39 -8.14 -13.94 6.55
C GLY A 39 -7.00 -14.42 5.65
N VAL A 40 -6.02 -13.58 5.33
CA VAL A 40 -4.84 -13.96 4.52
C VAL A 40 -3.56 -14.11 5.32
N LEU A 41 -3.60 -13.84 6.62
CA LEU A 41 -2.41 -13.91 7.47
C LEU A 41 -2.01 -15.35 7.75
N ASP A 42 -2.97 -16.25 7.93
CA ASP A 42 -2.77 -17.68 8.24
C ASP A 42 -1.46 -17.93 9.05
N ASP A 43 -0.86 -19.08 8.89
CA ASP A 43 0.45 -19.41 9.47
C ASP A 43 1.67 -18.81 8.71
N LEU A 44 1.47 -17.86 7.80
CA LEU A 44 2.55 -17.29 6.99
C LEU A 44 3.49 -16.39 7.80
N PHE A 45 2.96 -15.73 8.83
CA PHE A 45 3.69 -14.73 9.61
C PHE A 45 3.83 -15.12 11.07
N ARG A 46 5.01 -14.82 11.67
CA ARG A 46 5.22 -14.96 13.12
C ARG A 46 4.53 -13.88 13.93
N ALA A 47 4.35 -12.69 13.31
CA ALA A 47 3.71 -11.53 13.93
C ALA A 47 3.18 -10.58 12.84
N TYR A 48 2.13 -9.86 13.17
CA TYR A 48 1.57 -8.81 12.32
C TYR A 48 1.06 -7.64 13.15
N GLU A 49 0.91 -6.49 12.50
CA GLU A 49 0.13 -5.37 12.99
C GLU A 49 -0.69 -4.76 11.86
N ILE A 50 -1.79 -4.13 12.22
CA ILE A 50 -2.64 -3.36 11.33
C ILE A 50 -2.72 -1.93 11.87
N LEU A 51 -2.23 -0.97 11.08
CA LEU A 51 -2.29 0.46 11.38
C LEU A 51 -3.44 1.07 10.58
N ILE A 52 -4.57 1.34 11.22
CA ILE A 52 -5.71 2.01 10.60
C ILE A 52 -5.53 3.51 10.76
N PHE A 53 -5.55 4.25 9.65
CA PHE A 53 -5.55 5.71 9.64
C PHE A 53 -6.96 6.20 9.29
N ASP A 54 -7.69 6.68 10.28
CA ASP A 54 -8.89 7.49 10.02
C ASP A 54 -8.46 8.89 9.61
N ASP A 55 -8.55 9.17 8.31
CA ASP A 55 -8.03 10.39 7.69
C ASP A 55 -8.98 11.60 7.82
N GLY A 56 -9.55 11.79 9.01
CA GLY A 56 -10.49 12.87 9.31
C GLY A 56 -11.86 12.61 8.71
N SER A 57 -12.42 11.42 8.93
CA SER A 57 -13.76 11.05 8.47
C SER A 57 -14.86 11.86 9.17
N ASN A 58 -15.99 12.03 8.46
CA ASN A 58 -17.19 12.68 8.97
C ASN A 58 -18.36 11.71 9.18
N ASP A 59 -18.11 10.41 8.95
CA ASP A 59 -19.04 9.30 9.20
C ASP A 59 -18.55 8.45 10.37
N ALA A 60 -19.13 7.29 10.59
CA ALA A 60 -18.75 6.39 11.68
C ALA A 60 -17.45 5.60 11.44
N THR A 61 -16.60 5.98 10.47
CA THR A 61 -15.33 5.27 10.17
C THR A 61 -14.42 5.16 11.39
N GLY A 62 -14.26 6.26 12.15
CA GLY A 62 -13.44 6.29 13.35
C GLY A 62 -13.96 5.31 14.42
N GLU A 63 -15.27 5.33 14.69
CA GLU A 63 -15.91 4.43 15.64
C GLU A 63 -15.79 2.95 15.22
N VAL A 64 -15.87 2.66 13.91
CA VAL A 64 -15.63 1.31 13.38
C VAL A 64 -14.19 0.90 13.62
N ALA A 65 -13.23 1.79 13.37
CA ALA A 65 -11.81 1.52 13.58
C ALA A 65 -11.51 1.21 15.06
N ASP A 66 -12.06 2.00 15.97
CA ASP A 66 -11.86 1.82 17.43
C ASP A 66 -12.39 0.47 17.91
N ARG A 67 -13.61 0.08 17.49
CA ARG A 67 -14.16 -1.25 17.82
C ARG A 67 -13.27 -2.39 17.31
N LEU A 68 -12.72 -2.27 16.08
CA LEU A 68 -11.80 -3.28 15.56
C LEU A 68 -10.51 -3.38 16.38
N ALA A 69 -10.02 -2.26 16.92
CA ALA A 69 -8.85 -2.26 17.80
C ALA A 69 -9.16 -2.82 19.20
N GLU A 70 -10.36 -2.61 19.72
CA GLU A 70 -10.81 -3.24 20.97
C GLU A 70 -10.91 -4.78 20.83
N GLU A 71 -11.30 -5.27 19.65
CA GLU A 71 -11.43 -6.70 19.37
C GLU A 71 -10.10 -7.41 19.08
N ASN A 72 -9.05 -6.67 18.70
CA ASN A 72 -7.75 -7.25 18.28
C ASN A 72 -6.57 -6.34 18.67
N GLU A 73 -5.77 -6.78 19.63
CA GLU A 73 -4.60 -6.06 20.16
C GLU A 73 -3.51 -5.73 19.11
N ASN A 74 -3.49 -6.43 17.97
CA ASN A 74 -2.58 -6.14 16.86
C ASN A 74 -3.08 -5.03 15.94
N ILE A 75 -4.27 -4.47 16.21
CA ILE A 75 -4.82 -3.33 15.47
C ILE A 75 -4.57 -2.05 16.29
N ARG A 76 -4.06 -1.03 15.63
CA ARG A 76 -3.86 0.30 16.21
C ARG A 76 -4.47 1.36 15.31
N VAL A 77 -5.25 2.25 15.89
CA VAL A 77 -5.90 3.36 15.17
C VAL A 77 -5.12 4.65 15.36
N ILE A 78 -5.03 5.41 14.29
CA ILE A 78 -4.48 6.76 14.25
C ILE A 78 -5.55 7.68 13.66
N HIS A 79 -6.11 8.56 14.47
CA HIS A 79 -7.08 9.56 14.03
C HIS A 79 -6.36 10.83 13.60
N ASN A 80 -6.52 11.21 12.34
CA ASN A 80 -6.09 12.51 11.86
C ASN A 80 -7.18 13.55 12.16
N GLY A 81 -6.80 14.70 12.70
CA GLY A 81 -7.77 15.78 12.99
C GLY A 81 -8.42 16.39 11.73
N ALA A 82 -7.89 16.10 10.54
CA ALA A 82 -8.38 16.50 9.24
C ALA A 82 -7.80 15.61 8.16
N ASN A 83 -8.39 15.63 6.95
CA ASN A 83 -7.88 14.87 5.80
C ASN A 83 -6.46 15.34 5.41
N ARG A 84 -5.47 14.46 5.61
CA ARG A 84 -4.06 14.65 5.33
C ARG A 84 -3.63 14.02 3.99
N GLY A 85 -4.40 13.08 3.48
CA GLY A 85 -4.20 12.41 2.20
C GLY A 85 -3.40 11.10 2.26
N PHE A 86 -3.48 10.34 1.17
CA PHE A 86 -2.90 8.99 1.07
C PHE A 86 -1.39 8.96 1.31
N GLY A 87 -0.65 9.93 0.76
CA GLY A 87 0.81 9.98 0.90
C GLY A 87 1.24 10.27 2.33
N TYR A 88 0.53 11.15 3.04
CA TYR A 88 0.76 11.39 4.45
C TYR A 88 0.54 10.12 5.28
N ASN A 89 -0.61 9.47 5.12
CA ASN A 89 -0.93 8.25 5.85
C ASN A 89 0.06 7.12 5.56
N TYR A 90 0.51 6.99 4.31
CA TYR A 90 1.54 6.04 3.94
C TYR A 90 2.87 6.32 4.64
N ARG A 91 3.35 7.56 4.56
CA ARG A 91 4.62 7.97 5.19
C ARG A 91 4.59 7.77 6.70
N GLU A 92 3.52 8.19 7.37
CA GLU A 92 3.37 7.98 8.81
C GLU A 92 3.21 6.49 9.15
N GLY A 93 2.48 5.73 8.33
CA GLY A 93 2.37 4.29 8.47
C GLY A 93 3.72 3.59 8.35
N VAL A 94 4.54 3.94 7.36
CA VAL A 94 5.91 3.42 7.22
C VAL A 94 6.76 3.76 8.45
N ARG A 95 6.67 5.00 8.95
CA ARG A 95 7.41 5.44 10.14
C ARG A 95 7.02 4.66 11.41
N LEU A 96 5.72 4.40 11.57
CA LEU A 96 5.15 3.73 12.75
C LEU A 96 5.24 2.20 12.69
N SER A 97 5.42 1.62 11.52
CA SER A 97 5.52 0.17 11.30
C SER A 97 6.71 -0.44 12.05
N LYS A 98 6.51 -1.64 12.62
CA LYS A 98 7.51 -2.31 13.47
C LYS A 98 8.15 -3.52 12.79
N TYR A 99 7.51 -4.09 11.76
CA TYR A 99 7.80 -5.42 11.27
C TYR A 99 8.63 -5.44 9.98
N ASP A 100 9.02 -6.64 9.54
CA ASP A 100 9.99 -6.87 8.46
C ASP A 100 9.48 -6.40 7.09
N TYR A 101 8.16 -6.48 6.88
CA TYR A 101 7.50 -6.10 5.63
C TYR A 101 6.39 -5.08 5.88
N ILE A 102 6.15 -4.24 4.88
CA ILE A 102 5.11 -3.21 4.89
C ILE A 102 4.30 -3.28 3.61
N ILE A 103 2.98 -3.29 3.75
CA ILE A 103 2.03 -3.18 2.64
C ILE A 103 0.92 -2.19 3.02
N MET A 104 0.50 -1.34 2.08
CA MET A 104 -0.67 -0.50 2.27
C MET A 104 -1.85 -1.05 1.49
N VAL A 105 -2.96 -1.31 2.19
CA VAL A 105 -4.24 -1.75 1.62
C VAL A 105 -5.28 -0.68 1.90
N PRO A 106 -5.87 -0.02 0.86
CA PRO A 106 -6.89 1.00 1.08
C PRO A 106 -8.15 0.45 1.77
N GLY A 107 -8.75 1.25 2.67
CA GLY A 107 -9.96 0.90 3.42
C GLY A 107 -11.24 0.86 2.59
N ASP A 108 -11.17 1.01 1.27
CA ASP A 108 -12.31 1.13 0.36
C ASP A 108 -12.81 -0.20 -0.24
N ASN A 109 -12.21 -1.30 0.18
CA ASN A 109 -12.54 -2.66 -0.24
C ASN A 109 -12.45 -2.90 -1.78
N GLU A 110 -11.60 -2.13 -2.50
CA GLU A 110 -11.31 -2.43 -3.90
C GLU A 110 -10.32 -3.60 -4.07
N VAL A 111 -9.54 -3.97 -3.03
CA VAL A 111 -8.53 -5.04 -3.08
C VAL A 111 -9.02 -6.26 -2.29
N PRO A 112 -9.48 -7.34 -2.93
CA PRO A 112 -9.95 -8.54 -2.24
C PRO A 112 -8.78 -9.32 -1.61
N GLY A 113 -9.06 -10.11 -0.57
CA GLY A 113 -8.07 -10.95 0.14
C GLY A 113 -7.31 -11.89 -0.78
N SER A 114 -7.96 -12.45 -1.80
CA SER A 114 -7.28 -13.28 -2.81
C SER A 114 -6.15 -12.54 -3.54
N SER A 115 -6.30 -11.24 -3.77
CA SER A 115 -5.26 -10.39 -4.38
C SER A 115 -4.15 -10.07 -3.37
N ILE A 116 -4.50 -9.81 -2.11
CA ILE A 116 -3.51 -9.66 -1.04
C ILE A 116 -2.69 -10.95 -0.90
N LYS A 117 -3.35 -12.11 -0.86
CA LYS A 117 -2.70 -13.43 -0.80
C LYS A 117 -1.75 -13.67 -1.99
N ALA A 118 -2.16 -13.28 -3.20
CA ALA A 118 -1.29 -13.38 -4.39
C ALA A 118 -0.02 -12.52 -4.27
N ILE A 119 -0.10 -11.33 -3.66
CA ILE A 119 1.06 -10.47 -3.41
C ILE A 119 1.96 -11.11 -2.35
N LEU A 120 1.38 -11.54 -1.24
CA LEU A 120 2.11 -12.16 -0.13
C LEU A 120 2.78 -13.47 -0.52
N SER A 121 2.24 -14.23 -1.49
CA SER A 121 2.86 -15.47 -2.00
C SER A 121 4.20 -15.26 -2.71
N ARG A 122 4.55 -14.00 -3.01
CA ARG A 122 5.85 -13.60 -3.60
C ARG A 122 6.87 -13.12 -2.58
N LEU A 123 6.55 -13.18 -1.30
CA LEU A 123 7.47 -12.83 -0.22
C LEU A 123 8.83 -13.50 -0.40
N GLY A 124 9.90 -12.73 -0.23
CA GLY A 124 11.27 -13.22 -0.37
C GLY A 124 11.79 -13.35 -1.81
N SER A 125 10.96 -13.21 -2.85
CA SER A 125 11.41 -13.32 -4.24
C SER A 125 12.17 -12.08 -4.75
N ALA A 126 12.00 -10.93 -4.11
CA ALA A 126 12.71 -9.68 -4.39
C ALA A 126 12.57 -8.73 -3.19
N ASP A 127 13.22 -7.57 -3.25
CA ASP A 127 13.11 -6.53 -2.22
C ASP A 127 11.75 -5.84 -2.24
N ILE A 128 11.15 -5.75 -3.43
CA ILE A 128 9.86 -5.08 -3.67
C ILE A 128 8.98 -6.01 -4.51
N ILE A 129 7.72 -6.19 -4.08
CA ILE A 129 6.72 -6.89 -4.87
C ILE A 129 5.73 -5.87 -5.42
N ILE A 130 5.74 -5.66 -6.73
CA ILE A 130 4.93 -4.66 -7.42
C ILE A 130 3.71 -5.35 -8.05
N PRO A 131 2.49 -5.13 -7.54
CA PRO A 131 1.30 -5.70 -8.14
C PRO A 131 0.87 -4.91 -9.38
N TYR A 132 0.45 -5.61 -10.44
CA TYR A 132 -0.17 -5.02 -11.62
C TYR A 132 -1.58 -5.56 -11.83
N MET A 133 -2.49 -4.68 -12.22
CA MET A 133 -3.90 -5.01 -12.39
C MET A 133 -4.14 -5.91 -13.61
N ILE A 134 -4.80 -7.06 -13.40
CA ILE A 134 -5.16 -7.99 -14.46
C ILE A 134 -6.50 -7.57 -15.09
N ASN A 135 -7.55 -7.41 -14.29
CA ASN A 135 -8.92 -7.11 -14.71
C ASN A 135 -9.16 -5.61 -14.93
N LYS A 136 -8.44 -5.02 -15.88
CA LYS A 136 -8.47 -3.56 -16.15
C LYS A 136 -9.86 -3.06 -16.60
N GLU A 137 -10.68 -3.94 -17.14
CA GLU A 137 -12.05 -3.69 -17.63
C GLU A 137 -13.02 -3.24 -16.52
N VAL A 138 -12.73 -3.56 -15.26
CA VAL A 138 -13.49 -3.06 -14.10
C VAL A 138 -13.43 -1.53 -14.01
N ARG A 139 -12.40 -0.91 -14.57
CA ARG A 139 -12.24 0.56 -14.60
C ARG A 139 -12.73 1.15 -15.91
N SER A 140 -13.31 2.36 -15.83
CA SER A 140 -13.72 3.11 -17.03
C SER A 140 -12.56 3.33 -18.00
N LEU A 141 -12.87 3.42 -19.29
CA LEU A 141 -11.87 3.66 -20.35
C LEU A 141 -11.01 4.90 -20.06
N PHE A 142 -11.63 5.99 -19.60
CA PHE A 142 -10.92 7.22 -19.23
C PHE A 142 -9.86 6.98 -18.13
N ARG A 143 -10.21 6.25 -17.08
CA ARG A 143 -9.27 5.87 -16.00
C ARG A 143 -8.12 5.01 -16.53
N ARG A 144 -8.39 4.11 -17.46
CA ARG A 144 -7.39 3.24 -18.09
C ARG A 144 -6.40 4.04 -18.92
N ILE A 145 -6.89 5.01 -19.72
CA ILE A 145 -6.04 5.89 -20.54
C ILE A 145 -5.12 6.72 -19.63
N ILE A 146 -5.66 7.42 -18.63
CA ILE A 146 -4.84 8.22 -17.70
C ILE A 146 -3.78 7.36 -17.02
N SER A 147 -4.16 6.19 -16.49
CA SER A 147 -3.22 5.28 -15.85
C SER A 147 -2.11 4.84 -16.79
N ARG A 148 -2.45 4.47 -18.04
CA ARG A 148 -1.47 4.06 -19.06
C ARG A 148 -0.52 5.20 -19.44
N THR A 149 -1.04 6.40 -19.63
CA THR A 149 -0.22 7.60 -19.92
C THR A 149 0.74 7.87 -18.77
N THR A 150 0.26 7.84 -17.52
CA THR A 150 1.11 8.03 -16.33
C THR A 150 2.23 7.00 -16.29
N ILE A 151 1.93 5.71 -16.50
CA ILE A 151 2.94 4.62 -16.52
C ILE A 151 4.01 4.90 -17.59
N ILE A 152 3.59 5.25 -18.80
CA ILE A 152 4.51 5.55 -19.91
C ILE A 152 5.40 6.75 -19.55
N CYS A 153 4.81 7.84 -19.06
CA CYS A 153 5.56 9.03 -18.66
C CYS A 153 6.60 8.71 -17.58
N VAL A 154 6.22 7.98 -16.52
CA VAL A 154 7.14 7.60 -15.43
C VAL A 154 8.27 6.72 -15.99
N ASN A 155 7.92 5.67 -16.73
CA ASN A 155 8.92 4.75 -17.27
C ASN A 155 9.94 5.48 -18.18
N LEU A 156 9.47 6.35 -19.07
CA LEU A 156 10.34 7.13 -19.96
C LEU A 156 11.20 8.14 -19.17
N SER A 157 10.62 8.84 -18.20
CA SER A 157 11.34 9.87 -17.43
C SER A 157 12.48 9.30 -16.58
N PHE A 158 12.35 8.06 -16.11
CA PHE A 158 13.32 7.46 -15.20
C PHE A 158 14.03 6.21 -15.74
N GLY A 159 13.79 5.83 -17.00
CA GLY A 159 14.37 4.62 -17.60
C GLY A 159 13.94 3.34 -16.88
N LEU A 160 12.67 3.26 -16.46
CA LEU A 160 12.09 2.13 -15.77
C LEU A 160 11.19 1.31 -16.70
N ASN A 161 10.85 0.09 -16.29
CA ASN A 161 9.92 -0.78 -17.03
C ASN A 161 8.94 -1.46 -16.07
N VAL A 162 8.14 -0.65 -15.34
CA VAL A 162 7.15 -1.10 -14.37
C VAL A 162 5.77 -1.08 -15.01
N ARG A 163 4.99 -2.13 -14.81
CA ARG A 163 3.64 -2.28 -15.40
C ARG A 163 2.58 -1.43 -14.72
N TYR A 164 2.78 -1.12 -13.41
CA TYR A 164 1.77 -0.39 -12.65
C TYR A 164 2.36 0.26 -11.39
N TYR A 165 1.94 1.49 -11.07
CA TYR A 165 2.50 2.26 -9.94
C TYR A 165 1.52 2.49 -8.78
N ASN A 166 0.26 2.10 -8.87
CA ASN A 166 -0.77 2.46 -7.88
C ASN A 166 -1.42 1.25 -7.19
N GLY A 167 -0.71 0.13 -7.08
CA GLY A 167 -1.18 -1.07 -6.40
C GLY A 167 -0.73 -1.13 -4.92
N PRO A 168 -1.20 -2.13 -4.17
CA PRO A 168 -0.73 -2.42 -2.82
C PRO A 168 0.67 -3.07 -2.88
N VAL A 169 1.69 -2.24 -3.06
CA VAL A 169 3.09 -2.70 -3.15
C VAL A 169 3.57 -3.20 -1.80
N LEU A 170 4.21 -4.36 -1.79
CA LEU A 170 4.85 -4.93 -0.62
C LEU A 170 6.34 -4.57 -0.64
N HIS A 171 6.82 -3.97 0.43
CA HIS A 171 8.21 -3.57 0.61
C HIS A 171 8.84 -4.27 1.80
N LYS A 172 10.14 -4.58 1.74
CA LYS A 172 10.92 -4.77 2.97
C LYS A 172 10.94 -3.45 3.75
N SER A 173 10.71 -3.53 5.06
CA SER A 173 10.61 -2.35 5.93
C SER A 173 11.88 -1.51 5.90
N GLU A 174 13.05 -2.14 5.96
CA GLU A 174 14.35 -1.47 5.97
C GLU A 174 14.57 -0.60 4.73
N ILE A 175 14.17 -1.07 3.53
CA ILE A 175 14.40 -0.33 2.29
C ILE A 175 13.43 0.83 2.12
N ILE A 176 12.14 0.66 2.46
CA ILE A 176 11.20 1.77 2.36
C ILE A 176 11.45 2.84 3.40
N LYS A 177 11.98 2.48 4.55
CA LYS A 177 12.40 3.42 5.60
C LYS A 177 13.71 4.15 5.29
N SER A 178 14.54 3.62 4.36
CA SER A 178 15.79 4.25 3.96
C SER A 178 15.62 5.47 3.06
N ILE A 179 14.43 5.67 2.49
CA ILE A 179 14.14 6.79 1.60
C ILE A 179 13.25 7.85 2.25
N SER A 180 13.44 9.10 1.87
CA SER A 180 12.56 10.19 2.28
C SER A 180 11.38 10.33 1.33
N LEU A 181 10.17 10.07 1.83
CA LEU A 181 8.91 10.32 1.12
C LEU A 181 8.41 11.73 1.47
N THR A 182 8.09 12.52 0.49
CA THR A 182 7.78 13.94 0.68
C THR A 182 6.39 14.33 0.19
N THR A 183 5.76 13.53 -0.70
CA THR A 183 4.43 13.83 -1.21
C THR A 183 3.32 13.31 -0.30
N ASP A 184 2.32 14.15 -0.02
CA ASP A 184 1.09 13.77 0.69
C ASP A 184 -0.02 13.30 -0.27
N SER A 185 0.26 13.31 -1.57
CA SER A 185 -0.71 13.00 -2.63
C SER A 185 -0.73 11.52 -3.02
N PHE A 186 -1.61 11.17 -3.97
CA PHE A 186 -1.66 9.86 -4.61
C PHE A 186 -0.39 9.46 -5.37
N ALA A 187 0.56 10.40 -5.56
CA ALA A 187 1.85 10.10 -6.19
C ALA A 187 2.86 9.43 -5.23
N TYR A 188 2.51 9.18 -3.98
CA TYR A 188 3.40 8.58 -2.98
C TYR A 188 4.03 7.28 -3.45
N GLN A 189 3.25 6.42 -4.10
CA GLN A 189 3.73 5.13 -4.58
C GLN A 189 4.68 5.28 -5.76
N ILE A 190 4.43 6.24 -6.66
CA ILE A 190 5.35 6.58 -7.75
C ILE A 190 6.67 7.09 -7.15
N GLU A 191 6.61 8.01 -6.17
CA GLU A 191 7.81 8.53 -5.49
C GLU A 191 8.61 7.40 -4.86
N ALA A 192 7.95 6.51 -4.09
CA ALA A 192 8.60 5.39 -3.43
C ALA A 192 9.30 4.47 -4.43
N LEU A 193 8.57 4.00 -5.45
CA LEU A 193 9.10 3.07 -6.45
C LEU A 193 10.24 3.69 -7.27
N VAL A 194 10.09 4.93 -7.74
CA VAL A 194 11.15 5.60 -8.51
C VAL A 194 12.42 5.72 -7.68
N ARG A 195 12.34 6.19 -6.42
CA ARG A 195 13.51 6.30 -5.54
C ARG A 195 14.18 4.96 -5.31
N LEU A 196 13.42 3.93 -4.94
CA LEU A 196 13.96 2.61 -4.64
C LEU A 196 14.58 1.93 -5.86
N LEU A 197 13.88 1.93 -7.01
CA LEU A 197 14.38 1.30 -8.23
C LEU A 197 15.61 2.02 -8.80
N LYS A 198 15.68 3.36 -8.69
CA LYS A 198 16.87 4.12 -9.07
C LYS A 198 18.03 3.93 -8.09
N SER A 199 17.78 3.48 -6.86
CA SER A 199 18.81 3.04 -5.90
C SER A 199 19.27 1.59 -6.11
N GLY A 200 18.70 0.87 -7.10
CA GLY A 200 19.16 -0.47 -7.50
C GLY A 200 18.50 -1.63 -6.74
N TYR A 201 17.46 -1.39 -5.94
CA TYR A 201 16.72 -2.47 -5.28
C TYR A 201 16.00 -3.36 -6.29
N SER A 202 16.00 -4.66 -6.02
CA SER A 202 15.35 -5.66 -6.87
C SER A 202 13.82 -5.64 -6.73
N TYR A 203 13.12 -5.96 -7.80
CA TYR A 203 11.67 -6.10 -7.76
C TYR A 203 11.18 -7.30 -8.58
N THR A 204 10.01 -7.79 -8.20
CA THR A 204 9.22 -8.71 -9.02
C THR A 204 7.80 -8.19 -9.17
N GLU A 205 7.13 -8.58 -10.24
CA GLU A 205 5.76 -8.16 -10.50
C GLU A 205 4.79 -9.33 -10.35
N VAL A 206 3.60 -9.05 -9.79
CA VAL A 206 2.54 -10.04 -9.60
C VAL A 206 1.20 -9.49 -10.07
N GLY A 207 0.43 -10.33 -10.76
CA GLY A 207 -0.93 -9.95 -11.17
C GLY A 207 -1.88 -9.94 -9.99
N PHE A 208 -2.75 -8.91 -9.90
CA PHE A 208 -3.83 -8.84 -8.93
C PHE A 208 -5.13 -8.36 -9.57
N ASN A 209 -6.25 -8.73 -8.97
CA ASN A 209 -7.57 -8.27 -9.36
C ASN A 209 -8.07 -7.20 -8.41
N ILE A 210 -8.88 -6.28 -8.91
CA ILE A 210 -9.69 -5.39 -8.09
C ILE A 210 -11.15 -5.81 -8.19
N GLN A 211 -11.93 -5.45 -7.18
CA GLN A 211 -13.38 -5.59 -7.22
C GLN A 211 -14.07 -4.24 -7.34
N ILE A 212 -15.33 -4.28 -7.76
CA ILE A 212 -16.13 -3.06 -7.84
C ILE A 212 -16.44 -2.62 -6.41
N ARG A 213 -16.14 -1.36 -6.12
CA ARG A 213 -16.50 -0.75 -4.86
C ARG A 213 -18.01 -0.74 -4.68
N VAL A 214 -18.50 -1.33 -3.60
CA VAL A 214 -19.95 -1.43 -3.31
C VAL A 214 -20.45 -0.11 -2.72
N TYR A 215 -19.69 0.50 -1.81
CA TYR A 215 -20.06 1.72 -1.09
C TYR A 215 -19.08 2.86 -1.35
N GLY A 216 -19.61 4.10 -1.34
CA GLY A 216 -18.81 5.31 -1.51
C GLY A 216 -18.46 5.67 -2.96
N LYS A 217 -17.77 6.79 -3.14
CA LYS A 217 -17.36 7.30 -4.45
C LYS A 217 -15.85 7.49 -4.52
N THR A 218 -15.24 7.11 -5.63
CA THR A 218 -13.82 7.34 -5.89
C THR A 218 -13.48 8.83 -5.92
N LYS A 219 -12.51 9.26 -5.08
CA LYS A 219 -12.04 10.64 -4.98
C LYS A 219 -10.74 10.91 -5.77
N THR A 220 -10.16 9.89 -6.40
CA THR A 220 -8.81 9.91 -7.03
C THR A 220 -8.68 10.91 -8.18
N PHE A 221 -9.74 11.14 -8.98
CA PHE A 221 -9.70 11.95 -10.21
C PHE A 221 -10.10 13.41 -10.03
N ARG A 222 -9.86 14.00 -8.86
CA ARG A 222 -9.95 15.45 -8.71
C ARG A 222 -8.78 16.11 -9.44
N LEU A 223 -9.02 17.22 -10.14
CA LEU A 223 -7.98 17.98 -10.88
C LEU A 223 -6.75 18.28 -10.00
N LYS A 224 -6.96 18.56 -8.72
CA LYS A 224 -5.89 18.73 -7.73
C LYS A 224 -4.95 17.52 -7.65
N ASN A 225 -5.48 16.30 -7.73
CA ASN A 225 -4.67 15.08 -7.66
C ASN A 225 -3.82 14.88 -8.91
N VAL A 226 -4.34 15.21 -10.08
CA VAL A 226 -3.59 15.17 -11.34
C VAL A 226 -2.43 16.17 -11.32
N ILE A 227 -2.70 17.41 -10.88
CA ILE A 227 -1.65 18.43 -10.72
C ILE A 227 -0.58 17.97 -9.75
N ASN A 228 -0.96 17.39 -8.61
CA ASN A 228 -0.01 16.88 -7.62
C ASN A 228 0.87 15.74 -8.18
N VAL A 229 0.33 14.86 -9.02
CA VAL A 229 1.14 13.83 -9.69
C VAL A 229 2.17 14.50 -10.61
N ILE A 230 1.75 15.45 -11.43
CA ILE A 230 2.63 16.17 -12.36
C ILE A 230 3.74 16.89 -11.60
N THR A 231 3.40 17.66 -10.57
CA THR A 231 4.39 18.40 -9.76
C THR A 231 5.37 17.46 -9.05
N THR A 232 4.89 16.31 -8.57
CA THR A 232 5.75 15.28 -7.96
C THR A 232 6.72 14.70 -9.00
N LEU A 233 6.27 14.41 -10.22
CA LEU A 233 7.13 13.92 -11.29
C LEU A 233 8.22 14.95 -11.68
N PHE A 234 7.87 16.23 -11.83
CA PHE A 234 8.86 17.28 -12.11
C PHE A 234 9.91 17.39 -11.00
N ARG A 235 9.48 17.35 -9.74
CA ARG A 235 10.40 17.37 -8.60
C ARG A 235 11.34 16.17 -8.63
N LEU A 236 10.80 14.95 -8.80
CA LEU A 236 11.61 13.73 -8.87
C LEU A 236 12.59 13.74 -10.06
N CYS A 237 12.17 14.22 -11.23
CA CYS A 237 13.05 14.38 -12.38
C CYS A 237 14.24 15.28 -12.05
N ARG A 238 13.99 16.43 -11.38
CA ARG A 238 15.04 17.35 -10.96
C ARG A 238 16.00 16.70 -9.95
N GLU A 239 15.44 16.06 -8.91
CA GLU A 239 16.24 15.44 -7.84
C GLU A 239 17.09 14.27 -8.33
N ILE A 240 16.53 13.40 -9.17
CA ILE A 240 17.18 12.14 -9.55
C ILE A 240 18.08 12.29 -10.77
N ASN A 241 17.70 13.13 -11.75
CA ASN A 241 18.44 13.23 -13.01
C ASN A 241 19.46 14.39 -13.01
N PHE A 242 19.29 15.42 -12.18
CA PHE A 242 20.12 16.63 -12.23
C PHE A 242 20.96 16.87 -10.96
N ASN A 243 20.69 16.14 -9.86
CA ASN A 243 21.47 16.24 -8.60
C ASN A 243 22.39 15.00 -8.43
N ARG A 244 22.99 14.53 -9.54
CA ARG A 244 24.09 13.56 -9.49
C ARG A 244 25.44 14.24 -9.40
#